data_1133a913656678680feabc36d96cf15b
#
_entry.id   1133a913656678680feabc36d96cf15b
#
_cell.length_a   1.000
_cell.length_b   1.000
_cell.length_c   1.000
_cell.angle_alpha   90.00
_cell.angle_beta   90.00
_cell.angle_gamma   90.00
#
_symmetry.space_group_name_H-M   'P 1'
#
loop_
_entity.id
_entity.type
_entity.pdbx_description
1 polymer ?
#
loop_
_entity_poly.entity_id
_entity_poly.type
_entity_poly.pdbx_seq_one_letter_code
_entity_poly.pdbx_strand_id
1 'polypeptide(L)'
;GTRMLRMSFSKALLLTALAWRIRSMPEGRRPRILLFGESLGSQSAQDVFQKEGVQGFDILSVDKSVFVGSPYASRWRRHWLRDPATMDPHGVVVEVGSPQEYAALADERRRQVRAILLTHGEDPIPKFGPRLAVQRPDWLPEDGDRPPGVPQDMRYWPLFTFLLVGIDLLNADHVVPGTFDAYAHDYRKNIPEMIRQGFELPCDDAVMVQIERALRERELSWAERRVVFDNLEKAEESIRAKLGDWGIDHKVVPNLVAPERSLPDDPYEVVPA
;
A
#
# COMPACT_ATOMS: atom_id res chain seq x y z
N GLY A 1 -8.51 -8.87 17.26
CA GLY A 1 -7.15 -8.80 17.81
C GLY A 1 -6.32 -10.07 17.56
N THR A 2 -6.95 -11.27 17.69
CA THR A 2 -6.23 -12.56 17.67
C THR A 2 -5.77 -13.02 16.27
N ARG A 3 -6.50 -12.66 15.22
CA ARG A 3 -6.11 -13.04 13.83
C ARG A 3 -4.89 -12.26 13.32
N MET A 4 -4.80 -10.98 13.63
CA MET A 4 -3.68 -10.12 13.22
C MET A 4 -2.36 -10.53 13.90
N LEU A 5 -2.41 -10.87 15.19
CA LEU A 5 -1.24 -11.38 15.94
C LEU A 5 -0.71 -12.70 15.34
N ARG A 6 -1.58 -13.61 14.91
CA ARG A 6 -1.16 -14.88 14.27
C ARG A 6 -0.50 -14.65 12.91
N MET A 7 -0.98 -13.68 12.11
CA MET A 7 -0.37 -13.35 10.82
C MET A 7 1.02 -12.74 10.97
N SER A 8 1.23 -11.82 11.91
CA SER A 8 2.54 -11.23 12.20
C SER A 8 3.55 -12.27 12.68
N PHE A 9 3.13 -13.19 13.56
CA PHE A 9 3.99 -14.28 14.04
C PHE A 9 4.44 -15.21 12.92
N SER A 10 3.53 -15.62 12.03
CA SER A 10 3.87 -16.49 10.89
C SER A 10 4.83 -15.80 9.91
N LYS A 11 4.69 -14.51 9.68
CA LYS A 11 5.59 -13.73 8.80
C LYS A 11 6.98 -13.57 9.43
N ALA A 12 7.05 -13.26 10.73
CA ALA A 12 8.31 -13.18 11.45
C ALA A 12 9.05 -14.53 11.40
N LEU A 13 8.36 -15.64 11.60
CA LEU A 13 8.93 -16.99 11.52
C LEU A 13 9.45 -17.29 10.11
N LEU A 14 8.70 -16.95 9.07
CA LEU A 14 9.12 -17.12 7.68
C LEU A 14 10.38 -16.31 7.36
N LEU A 15 10.40 -15.03 7.72
CA LEU A 15 11.57 -14.18 7.51
C LEU A 15 12.79 -14.67 8.32
N THR A 16 12.57 -15.14 9.55
CA THR A 16 13.65 -15.72 10.37
C THR A 16 14.23 -16.97 9.71
N ALA A 17 13.38 -17.87 9.22
CA ALA A 17 13.83 -19.07 8.53
C ALA A 17 14.58 -18.75 7.22
N LEU A 18 14.08 -17.74 6.46
CA LEU A 18 14.73 -17.25 5.25
C LEU A 18 16.09 -16.61 5.57
N ALA A 19 16.16 -15.75 6.59
CA ALA A 19 17.40 -15.12 7.04
C ALA A 19 18.44 -16.17 7.46
N TRP A 20 18.02 -17.18 8.23
CA TRP A 20 18.89 -18.28 8.62
C TRP A 20 19.43 -19.03 7.40
N ARG A 21 18.56 -19.36 6.44
CA ARG A 21 18.93 -20.03 5.19
C ARG A 21 19.93 -19.22 4.38
N ILE A 22 19.70 -17.92 4.23
CA ILE A 22 20.59 -17.03 3.47
C ILE A 22 21.96 -16.91 4.16
N ARG A 23 21.99 -16.78 5.50
CA ARG A 23 23.25 -16.73 6.25
C ARG A 23 24.07 -18.01 6.16
N SER A 24 23.43 -19.15 5.96
CA SER A 24 24.11 -20.43 5.74
C SER A 24 24.74 -20.57 4.36
N MET A 25 24.43 -19.65 3.42
CA MET A 25 25.02 -19.64 2.08
C MET A 25 26.39 -18.94 2.09
N PRO A 26 27.31 -19.31 1.17
CA PRO A 26 28.55 -18.59 0.96
C PRO A 26 28.28 -17.10 0.70
N GLU A 27 29.09 -16.20 1.27
CA GLU A 27 28.85 -14.77 1.27
C GLU A 27 28.61 -14.20 -0.15
N GLY A 28 29.42 -14.59 -1.14
CA GLY A 28 29.26 -14.14 -2.53
C GLY A 28 28.05 -14.71 -3.28
N ARG A 29 27.23 -15.56 -2.64
CA ARG A 29 26.02 -16.16 -3.22
C ARG A 29 24.75 -15.80 -2.43
N ARG A 30 24.84 -14.94 -1.42
CA ARG A 30 23.70 -14.52 -0.60
C ARG A 30 22.80 -13.59 -1.40
N PRO A 31 21.54 -13.95 -1.65
CA PRO A 31 20.59 -13.02 -2.24
C PRO A 31 20.23 -11.89 -1.27
N ARG A 32 19.88 -10.73 -1.80
CA ARG A 32 19.30 -9.63 -1.02
C ARG A 32 17.86 -9.98 -0.65
N ILE A 33 17.44 -9.65 0.57
CA ILE A 33 16.02 -9.66 0.96
C ILE A 33 15.49 -8.24 0.82
N LEU A 34 14.59 -8.04 -0.12
CA LEU A 34 13.89 -6.79 -0.35
C LEU A 34 12.44 -6.95 0.12
N LEU A 35 11.96 -6.02 0.93
CA LEU A 35 10.63 -6.10 1.53
C LEU A 35 9.75 -4.97 0.99
N PHE A 36 8.63 -5.34 0.37
CA PHE A 36 7.63 -4.40 -0.10
C PHE A 36 6.30 -4.63 0.63
N GLY A 37 5.59 -3.55 0.91
CA GLY A 37 4.24 -3.61 1.45
C GLY A 37 3.47 -2.33 1.14
N GLU A 38 2.21 -2.49 0.77
CA GLU A 38 1.27 -1.41 0.50
C GLU A 38 0.09 -1.51 1.44
N SER A 39 -0.41 -0.37 1.93
CA SER A 39 -1.58 -0.25 2.80
C SER A 39 -1.53 -1.23 3.99
N LEU A 40 -2.48 -2.14 4.12
CA LEU A 40 -2.48 -3.18 5.15
C LEU A 40 -1.27 -4.13 5.03
N GLY A 41 -0.74 -4.32 3.82
CA GLY A 41 0.50 -5.06 3.57
C GLY A 41 1.70 -4.35 4.20
N SER A 42 1.77 -3.03 4.07
CA SER A 42 2.78 -2.19 4.73
C SER A 42 2.72 -2.32 6.25
N GLN A 43 1.54 -2.15 6.86
CA GLN A 43 1.36 -2.35 8.31
C GLN A 43 1.81 -3.74 8.74
N SER A 44 1.39 -4.76 8.01
CA SER A 44 1.68 -6.16 8.32
C SER A 44 3.18 -6.50 8.20
N ALA A 45 3.89 -5.87 7.27
CA ALA A 45 5.34 -6.01 7.13
C ALA A 45 6.09 -5.27 8.24
N GLN A 46 5.66 -4.06 8.60
CA GLN A 46 6.22 -3.27 9.70
C GLN A 46 6.04 -3.94 11.07
N ASP A 47 4.93 -4.65 11.29
CA ASP A 47 4.68 -5.36 12.57
C ASP A 47 5.77 -6.37 12.92
N VAL A 48 6.52 -6.87 11.92
CA VAL A 48 7.65 -7.79 12.12
C VAL A 48 8.82 -7.10 12.86
N PHE A 49 8.98 -5.79 12.65
CA PHE A 49 10.05 -4.99 13.23
C PHE A 49 9.64 -4.24 14.51
N GLN A 50 8.41 -4.45 14.99
CA GLN A 50 7.81 -3.63 16.05
C GLN A 50 8.62 -3.62 17.35
N LYS A 51 9.29 -4.72 17.70
CA LYS A 51 10.03 -4.87 18.94
C LYS A 51 11.47 -4.39 18.83
N GLU A 52 12.11 -4.67 17.72
CA GLU A 52 13.55 -4.47 17.52
C GLU A 52 13.88 -3.16 16.79
N GLY A 53 12.87 -2.36 16.42
CA GLY A 53 13.09 -1.13 15.67
C GLY A 53 13.85 -1.40 14.37
N VAL A 54 14.82 -0.55 14.04
CA VAL A 54 15.66 -0.71 12.83
C VAL A 54 16.67 -1.86 12.94
N GLN A 55 17.00 -2.32 14.15
CA GLN A 55 17.87 -3.49 14.35
C GLN A 55 17.24 -4.78 13.79
N GLY A 56 15.92 -4.81 13.69
CA GLY A 56 15.19 -5.91 13.08
C GLY A 56 15.59 -6.18 11.62
N PHE A 57 16.05 -5.17 10.88
CA PHE A 57 16.57 -5.35 9.52
C PHE A 57 17.81 -6.24 9.52
N ASP A 58 18.72 -6.06 10.47
CA ASP A 58 19.93 -6.88 10.60
C ASP A 58 19.58 -8.29 11.08
N ILE A 59 18.71 -8.39 12.09
CA ILE A 59 18.28 -9.67 12.67
C ILE A 59 17.63 -10.55 11.58
N LEU A 60 16.81 -9.96 10.73
CA LEU A 60 16.09 -10.67 9.67
C LEU A 60 16.79 -10.66 8.31
N SER A 61 18.00 -10.08 8.24
CA SER A 61 18.78 -9.93 7.01
C SER A 61 18.02 -9.23 5.89
N VAL A 62 17.09 -8.34 6.23
CA VAL A 62 16.38 -7.50 5.26
C VAL A 62 17.31 -6.37 4.86
N ASP A 63 17.63 -6.30 3.58
CA ASP A 63 18.55 -5.30 3.05
C ASP A 63 17.86 -3.94 2.93
N LYS A 64 16.75 -3.89 2.18
CA LYS A 64 15.96 -2.68 2.00
C LYS A 64 14.46 -2.97 2.06
N SER A 65 13.68 -1.95 2.43
CA SER A 65 12.22 -2.05 2.47
C SER A 65 11.57 -0.77 1.94
N VAL A 66 10.42 -0.95 1.27
CA VAL A 66 9.54 0.13 0.80
C VAL A 66 8.15 -0.14 1.34
N PHE A 67 7.64 0.78 2.13
CA PHE A 67 6.33 0.75 2.77
C PHE A 67 5.48 1.89 2.25
N VAL A 68 4.39 1.57 1.57
CA VAL A 68 3.55 2.53 0.85
C VAL A 68 2.21 2.69 1.56
N GLY A 69 1.76 3.92 1.75
CA GLY A 69 0.44 4.24 2.30
C GLY A 69 0.16 3.58 3.64
N SER A 70 1.14 3.57 4.54
CA SER A 70 1.02 2.87 5.84
C SER A 70 -0.14 3.40 6.67
N PRO A 71 -1.13 2.58 7.08
CA PRO A 71 -2.27 3.04 7.85
C PRO A 71 -1.88 3.66 9.19
N TYR A 72 -2.73 4.55 9.72
CA TYR A 72 -2.58 5.12 11.06
C TYR A 72 -2.36 4.04 12.14
N ALA A 73 -2.94 2.85 11.97
CA ALA A 73 -2.79 1.74 12.90
C ALA A 73 -1.37 1.12 12.92
N SER A 74 -0.49 1.44 11.97
CA SER A 74 0.89 0.94 11.91
C SER A 74 1.69 1.38 13.13
N ARG A 75 1.91 0.44 14.06
CA ARG A 75 2.54 0.73 15.35
C ARG A 75 4.00 1.09 15.20
N TRP A 76 4.73 0.38 14.33
CA TRP A 76 6.14 0.63 14.09
C TRP A 76 6.37 2.07 13.57
N ARG A 77 5.63 2.50 12.51
CA ARG A 77 5.70 3.87 11.99
C ARG A 77 5.36 4.92 13.06
N ARG A 78 4.31 4.70 13.85
CA ARG A 78 3.93 5.62 14.93
C ARG A 78 4.98 5.71 16.04
N HIS A 79 5.66 4.61 16.38
CA HIS A 79 6.76 4.64 17.34
C HIS A 79 7.93 5.43 16.78
N TRP A 80 8.31 5.16 15.53
CA TRP A 80 9.38 5.89 14.84
C TRP A 80 9.09 7.40 14.77
N LEU A 81 7.89 7.80 14.35
CA LEU A 81 7.50 9.23 14.32
C LEU A 81 7.55 9.91 15.70
N ARG A 82 7.24 9.17 16.76
CA ARG A 82 7.23 9.71 18.13
C ARG A 82 8.61 9.83 18.74
N ASP A 83 9.47 8.88 18.49
CA ASP A 83 10.81 8.79 19.06
C ASP A 83 11.81 8.24 18.05
N PRO A 84 12.13 9.04 17.02
CA PRO A 84 13.06 8.61 15.98
C PRO A 84 14.47 8.36 16.53
N ALA A 85 14.91 9.09 17.55
CA ALA A 85 16.24 8.93 18.10
C ALA A 85 16.46 7.54 18.73
N THR A 86 15.44 6.99 19.40
CA THR A 86 15.52 5.63 19.97
C THR A 86 15.24 4.54 18.94
N MET A 87 14.24 4.77 18.07
CA MET A 87 13.80 3.76 17.10
C MET A 87 14.75 3.64 15.90
N ASP A 88 15.44 4.71 15.56
CA ASP A 88 16.33 4.80 14.40
C ASP A 88 17.55 5.70 14.70
N PRO A 89 18.44 5.28 15.61
CA PRO A 89 19.58 6.08 16.04
C PRO A 89 20.58 6.36 14.90
N HIS A 90 20.51 5.61 13.81
CA HIS A 90 21.39 5.75 12.66
C HIS A 90 20.73 6.49 11.48
N GLY A 91 19.45 6.87 11.63
CA GLY A 91 18.72 7.56 10.59
C GLY A 91 18.54 6.74 9.31
N VAL A 92 18.33 5.43 9.39
CA VAL A 92 18.19 4.55 8.22
C VAL A 92 16.77 4.51 7.66
N VAL A 93 15.81 5.17 8.32
CA VAL A 93 14.44 5.33 7.86
C VAL A 93 14.23 6.72 7.28
N VAL A 94 13.45 6.81 6.22
CA VAL A 94 13.00 8.09 5.64
C VAL A 94 11.53 8.01 5.27
N GLU A 95 10.79 9.07 5.49
CA GLU A 95 9.44 9.25 4.97
C GLU A 95 9.47 10.33 3.90
N VAL A 96 8.88 10.03 2.74
CA VAL A 96 8.83 10.91 1.55
C VAL A 96 7.44 10.86 0.93
N GLY A 97 7.01 11.97 0.30
CA GLY A 97 5.74 12.04 -0.41
C GLY A 97 5.82 11.56 -1.87
N SER A 98 7.02 11.44 -2.43
CA SER A 98 7.19 11.06 -3.84
C SER A 98 8.58 10.49 -4.13
N PRO A 99 8.75 9.76 -5.27
CA PRO A 99 10.07 9.35 -5.75
C PRO A 99 11.00 10.52 -6.03
N GLN A 100 10.49 11.67 -6.44
CA GLN A 100 11.25 12.87 -6.70
C GLN A 100 11.85 13.44 -5.41
N GLU A 101 11.07 13.44 -4.33
CA GLU A 101 11.55 13.84 -3.01
C GLU A 101 12.66 12.91 -2.51
N TYR A 102 12.51 11.59 -2.71
CA TYR A 102 13.57 10.64 -2.39
C TYR A 102 14.83 10.87 -3.23
N ALA A 103 14.67 11.12 -4.53
CA ALA A 103 15.79 11.40 -5.44
C ALA A 103 16.55 12.71 -5.09
N ALA A 104 15.85 13.67 -4.49
CA ALA A 104 16.44 14.94 -4.05
C ALA A 104 17.31 14.82 -2.78
N LEU A 105 17.23 13.69 -2.07
CA LEU A 105 18.14 13.42 -0.95
C LEU A 105 19.58 13.29 -1.44
N ALA A 106 20.53 13.77 -0.62
CA ALA A 106 21.96 13.56 -0.90
C ALA A 106 22.30 12.08 -1.10
N ASP A 107 23.20 11.78 -2.03
CA ASP A 107 23.61 10.40 -2.35
C ASP A 107 24.06 9.61 -1.11
N GLU A 108 24.82 10.27 -0.23
CA GLU A 108 25.24 9.68 1.03
C GLU A 108 24.05 9.24 1.88
N ARG A 109 23.03 10.10 1.97
CA ARG A 109 21.81 9.82 2.72
C ARG A 109 21.05 8.64 2.10
N ARG A 110 20.88 8.60 0.78
CA ARG A 110 20.19 7.51 0.07
C ARG A 110 20.87 6.16 0.28
N ARG A 111 22.22 6.13 0.28
CA ARG A 111 22.98 4.89 0.58
C ARG A 111 22.74 4.36 1.98
N GLN A 112 22.52 5.22 2.97
CA GLN A 112 22.24 4.83 4.35
C GLN A 112 20.81 4.33 4.54
N VAL A 113 19.86 4.77 3.69
CA VAL A 113 18.43 4.40 3.84
C VAL A 113 18.23 2.91 3.65
N ARG A 114 17.55 2.29 4.60
CA ARG A 114 17.11 0.88 4.58
C ARG A 114 15.60 0.74 4.56
N ALA A 115 14.86 1.72 5.05
CA ALA A 115 13.41 1.73 4.99
C ALA A 115 12.90 3.07 4.43
N ILE A 116 12.05 2.98 3.43
CA ILE A 116 11.36 4.13 2.84
C ILE A 116 9.88 4.00 3.19
N LEU A 117 9.32 5.06 3.76
CA LEU A 117 7.89 5.24 3.95
C LEU A 117 7.41 6.20 2.87
N LEU A 118 6.68 5.71 1.88
CA LEU A 118 6.05 6.54 0.86
C LEU A 118 4.64 6.91 1.34
N THR A 119 4.41 8.19 1.61
CA THR A 119 3.17 8.70 2.19
C THR A 119 2.78 10.00 1.53
N HIS A 120 1.68 10.02 0.76
CA HIS A 120 1.15 11.26 0.21
C HIS A 120 0.65 12.20 1.31
N GLY A 121 0.92 13.49 1.15
CA GLY A 121 0.52 14.49 2.13
C GLY A 121 -1.00 14.66 2.26
N GLU A 122 -1.78 14.31 1.26
CA GLU A 122 -3.24 14.32 1.23
C GLU A 122 -3.90 12.96 1.56
N ASP A 123 -3.12 11.88 1.70
CA ASP A 123 -3.67 10.55 2.02
C ASP A 123 -4.34 10.55 3.41
N PRO A 124 -5.64 10.25 3.51
CA PRO A 124 -6.35 10.20 4.78
C PRO A 124 -6.05 8.93 5.60
N ILE A 125 -5.61 7.83 4.98
CA ILE A 125 -5.42 6.53 5.65
C ILE A 125 -4.34 6.58 6.75
N PRO A 126 -3.16 7.17 6.56
CA PRO A 126 -2.18 7.35 7.62
C PRO A 126 -2.56 8.42 8.65
N LYS A 127 -3.55 9.27 8.35
CA LYS A 127 -3.95 10.42 9.17
C LYS A 127 -5.17 10.17 10.03
N PHE A 128 -6.08 9.31 9.59
CA PHE A 128 -7.34 9.06 10.27
C PHE A 128 -7.16 8.18 11.51
N GLY A 129 -7.31 8.80 12.69
CA GLY A 129 -7.24 8.10 13.96
C GLY A 129 -8.08 8.77 15.05
N PRO A 130 -8.45 8.06 16.13
CA PRO A 130 -9.39 8.59 17.14
C PRO A 130 -8.91 9.86 17.84
N ARG A 131 -7.59 10.06 17.94
CA ARG A 131 -7.02 11.28 18.54
C ARG A 131 -7.34 12.53 17.74
N LEU A 132 -7.55 12.40 16.43
CA LEU A 132 -7.89 13.52 15.55
C LEU A 132 -9.17 14.25 15.99
N ALA A 133 -10.08 13.56 16.68
CA ALA A 133 -11.32 14.15 17.19
C ALA A 133 -11.09 15.17 18.31
N VAL A 134 -9.97 15.08 19.05
CA VAL A 134 -9.74 15.89 20.26
C VAL A 134 -8.34 16.52 20.35
N GLN A 135 -7.41 16.10 19.50
CA GLN A 135 -6.03 16.56 19.51
C GLN A 135 -5.57 16.95 18.12
N ARG A 136 -4.95 18.14 18.00
CA ARG A 136 -4.30 18.58 16.78
C ARG A 136 -3.22 17.59 16.38
N PRO A 137 -3.21 17.13 15.12
CA PRO A 137 -2.17 16.23 14.64
C PRO A 137 -0.92 17.00 14.20
N ASP A 138 0.23 16.34 14.21
CA ASP A 138 1.52 16.93 13.82
C ASP A 138 1.56 17.36 12.34
N TRP A 139 0.80 16.69 11.46
CA TRP A 139 0.71 17.03 10.03
C TRP A 139 -0.14 18.30 9.77
N LEU A 140 -0.82 18.86 10.78
CA LEU A 140 -1.57 20.10 10.70
C LEU A 140 -1.12 21.07 11.80
N PRO A 141 0.12 21.58 11.73
CA PRO A 141 0.63 22.54 12.70
C PRO A 141 -0.17 23.85 12.67
N GLU A 142 -0.11 24.62 13.75
CA GLU A 142 -0.77 25.94 13.82
C GLU A 142 -0.10 26.92 12.89
N ASP A 143 1.21 26.98 13.01
CA ASP A 143 2.09 27.82 12.20
C ASP A 143 3.15 26.94 11.55
N GLY A 144 3.59 27.32 10.35
CA GLY A 144 4.65 26.64 9.63
C GLY A 144 4.19 25.88 8.38
N ASP A 145 5.15 25.26 7.73
CA ASP A 145 4.94 24.52 6.48
C ASP A 145 4.16 23.23 6.73
N ARG A 146 3.20 22.98 5.85
CA ARG A 146 2.39 21.78 5.85
C ARG A 146 2.84 20.84 4.74
N PRO A 147 2.64 19.54 4.91
CA PRO A 147 2.90 18.58 3.84
C PRO A 147 2.21 18.99 2.54
N PRO A 148 2.82 18.76 1.38
CA PRO A 148 2.16 18.94 0.08
C PRO A 148 0.79 18.23 0.07
N GLY A 149 -0.22 18.85 -0.56
CA GLY A 149 -1.58 18.34 -0.60
C GLY A 149 -2.45 18.69 0.61
N VAL A 150 -1.89 19.19 1.72
CA VAL A 150 -2.66 19.75 2.84
C VAL A 150 -2.87 21.24 2.59
N PRO A 151 -4.15 21.72 2.53
CA PRO A 151 -4.42 23.14 2.30
C PRO A 151 -3.74 24.04 3.34
N GLN A 152 -3.06 25.10 2.88
CA GLN A 152 -2.28 25.98 3.76
C GLN A 152 -3.15 26.82 4.70
N ASP A 153 -4.41 27.05 4.36
CA ASP A 153 -5.41 27.76 5.15
C ASP A 153 -6.27 26.87 6.04
N MET A 154 -6.12 25.54 5.94
CA MET A 154 -6.85 24.59 6.77
C MET A 154 -6.53 24.80 8.25
N ARG A 155 -7.55 24.92 9.09
CA ARG A 155 -7.41 25.03 10.54
C ARG A 155 -7.89 23.76 11.22
N TYR A 156 -7.22 23.39 12.31
CA TYR A 156 -7.71 22.30 13.13
C TYR A 156 -8.92 22.71 13.96
N TRP A 157 -10.01 22.00 13.78
CA TRP A 157 -11.23 22.09 14.57
C TRP A 157 -11.56 20.71 15.12
N PRO A 158 -11.54 20.50 16.44
CA PRO A 158 -11.94 19.23 17.04
C PRO A 158 -13.27 18.72 16.48
N LEU A 159 -13.43 17.43 16.36
CA LEU A 159 -14.55 16.74 15.74
C LEU A 159 -14.77 17.08 14.25
N PHE A 160 -14.72 18.33 13.86
CA PHE A 160 -14.95 18.73 12.46
C PHE A 160 -13.83 18.23 11.55
N THR A 161 -12.56 18.44 11.93
CA THR A 161 -11.42 17.88 11.20
C THR A 161 -11.48 16.37 11.15
N PHE A 162 -11.89 15.72 12.24
CA PHE A 162 -12.10 14.27 12.27
C PHE A 162 -13.16 13.81 11.25
N LEU A 163 -14.30 14.51 11.18
CA LEU A 163 -15.36 14.17 10.22
C LEU A 163 -14.92 14.42 8.77
N LEU A 164 -14.22 15.52 8.48
CA LEU A 164 -13.71 15.80 7.14
C LEU A 164 -12.71 14.71 6.66
N VAL A 165 -11.72 14.39 7.48
CA VAL A 165 -10.76 13.33 7.13
C VAL A 165 -11.45 11.96 7.05
N GLY A 166 -12.54 11.76 7.81
CA GLY A 166 -13.38 10.56 7.71
C GLY A 166 -14.12 10.47 6.37
N ILE A 167 -14.59 11.61 5.83
CA ILE A 167 -15.19 11.66 4.49
C ILE A 167 -14.13 11.39 3.41
N ASP A 168 -12.94 11.99 3.54
CA ASP A 168 -11.83 11.74 2.63
C ASP A 168 -11.42 10.25 2.66
N LEU A 169 -11.46 9.60 3.83
CA LEU A 169 -11.19 8.18 3.97
C LEU A 169 -12.19 7.31 3.19
N LEU A 170 -13.48 7.68 3.17
CA LEU A 170 -14.50 6.96 2.39
C LEU A 170 -14.27 7.06 0.88
N ASN A 171 -13.55 8.08 0.44
CA ASN A 171 -13.23 8.32 -0.97
C ASN A 171 -11.79 7.94 -1.34
N ALA A 172 -10.99 7.46 -0.38
CA ALA A 172 -9.55 7.23 -0.57
C ALA A 172 -9.22 6.19 -1.66
N ASP A 173 -10.11 5.19 -1.84
CA ASP A 173 -9.94 4.08 -2.77
C ASP A 173 -10.66 4.32 -4.13
N HIS A 174 -11.22 5.51 -4.35
CA HIS A 174 -11.86 5.84 -5.62
C HIS A 174 -10.81 6.13 -6.70
N VAL A 175 -10.39 5.07 -7.39
CA VAL A 175 -9.42 5.15 -8.47
C VAL A 175 -10.09 4.97 -9.83
N VAL A 176 -9.63 5.72 -10.83
CA VAL A 176 -10.08 5.57 -12.22
C VAL A 176 -9.12 4.61 -12.93
N PRO A 177 -9.62 3.47 -13.46
CA PRO A 177 -8.77 2.52 -14.18
C PRO A 177 -7.98 3.17 -15.31
N GLY A 178 -6.70 2.85 -15.41
CA GLY A 178 -5.79 3.41 -16.42
C GLY A 178 -5.34 4.86 -16.18
N THR A 179 -5.87 5.56 -15.16
CA THR A 179 -5.49 6.91 -14.79
C THR A 179 -4.67 6.88 -13.50
N PHE A 180 -3.37 7.16 -13.60
CA PHE A 180 -2.44 7.13 -12.46
C PHE A 180 -2.15 8.57 -12.02
N ASP A 181 -2.96 9.10 -11.10
CA ASP A 181 -2.91 10.53 -10.75
C ASP A 181 -2.01 10.85 -9.56
N ALA A 182 -1.55 9.86 -8.80
CA ALA A 182 -0.75 10.04 -7.58
C ALA A 182 -1.43 11.02 -6.59
N TYR A 183 -2.67 10.72 -6.23
CA TYR A 183 -3.48 11.53 -5.33
C TYR A 183 -4.13 10.65 -4.25
N ALA A 184 -4.29 11.19 -3.04
CA ALA A 184 -4.86 10.51 -1.89
C ALA A 184 -4.16 9.16 -1.61
N HIS A 185 -4.88 8.04 -1.62
CA HIS A 185 -4.32 6.69 -1.41
C HIS A 185 -3.94 5.98 -2.72
N ASP A 186 -3.96 6.68 -3.86
CA ASP A 186 -3.51 6.12 -5.14
C ASP A 186 -2.00 6.31 -5.32
N TYR A 187 -1.24 5.26 -5.08
CA TYR A 187 0.21 5.23 -5.22
C TYR A 187 0.70 4.58 -6.53
N ARG A 188 -0.21 4.14 -7.41
CA ARG A 188 0.12 3.37 -8.63
C ARG A 188 1.15 4.06 -9.52
N LYS A 189 1.10 5.39 -9.61
CA LYS A 189 2.08 6.19 -10.36
C LYS A 189 3.47 6.17 -9.72
N ASN A 190 3.53 6.21 -8.40
CA ASN A 190 4.76 6.40 -7.65
C ASN A 190 5.47 5.08 -7.30
N ILE A 191 4.72 3.98 -7.16
CA ILE A 191 5.25 2.68 -6.72
C ILE A 191 6.35 2.16 -7.64
N PRO A 192 6.22 2.09 -8.98
CA PRO A 192 7.25 1.51 -9.83
C PRO A 192 8.59 2.24 -9.68
N GLU A 193 8.56 3.57 -9.72
CA GLU A 193 9.77 4.38 -9.58
C GLU A 193 10.36 4.32 -8.17
N MET A 194 9.51 4.30 -7.13
CA MET A 194 9.97 4.14 -5.76
C MET A 194 10.63 2.77 -5.53
N ILE A 195 10.10 1.70 -6.12
CA ILE A 195 10.70 0.37 -6.08
C ILE A 195 12.06 0.38 -6.80
N ARG A 196 12.14 0.97 -8.00
CA ARG A 196 13.39 1.10 -8.75
C ARG A 196 14.47 1.78 -7.93
N GLN A 197 14.17 2.97 -7.40
CA GLN A 197 15.13 3.76 -6.63
C GLN A 197 15.41 3.14 -5.26
N GLY A 198 14.38 2.77 -4.51
CA GLY A 198 14.49 2.27 -3.14
C GLY A 198 15.24 0.94 -3.06
N PHE A 199 15.09 0.08 -4.04
CA PHE A 199 15.79 -1.20 -4.11
C PHE A 199 17.05 -1.17 -4.98
N GLU A 200 17.37 -0.02 -5.57
CA GLU A 200 18.53 0.16 -6.44
C GLU A 200 18.53 -0.87 -7.60
N LEU A 201 17.38 -0.99 -8.27
CA LEU A 201 17.25 -1.95 -9.36
C LEU A 201 17.90 -1.40 -10.63
N PRO A 202 18.67 -2.21 -11.37
CA PRO A 202 19.31 -1.81 -12.63
C PRO A 202 18.28 -1.78 -13.77
N CYS A 203 17.44 -0.75 -13.77
CA CYS A 203 16.35 -0.57 -14.72
C CYS A 203 16.42 0.85 -15.29
N ASP A 204 16.42 0.98 -16.61
CA ASP A 204 16.45 2.26 -17.29
C ASP A 204 15.05 2.87 -17.45
N ASP A 205 14.99 4.14 -17.86
CA ASP A 205 13.73 4.86 -18.01
C ASP A 205 12.85 4.26 -19.14
N ALA A 206 13.44 3.66 -20.17
CA ALA A 206 12.70 3.04 -21.26
C ALA A 206 11.92 1.81 -20.76
N VAL A 207 12.52 1.01 -19.90
CA VAL A 207 11.84 -0.12 -19.23
C VAL A 207 10.76 0.38 -18.30
N MET A 208 10.98 1.46 -17.53
CA MET A 208 9.97 2.04 -16.64
C MET A 208 8.73 2.51 -17.42
N VAL A 209 8.90 3.15 -18.58
CA VAL A 209 7.79 3.54 -19.46
C VAL A 209 7.01 2.32 -19.96
N GLN A 210 7.70 1.22 -20.28
CA GLN A 210 7.05 -0.02 -20.70
C GLN A 210 6.25 -0.64 -19.54
N ILE A 211 6.79 -0.67 -18.33
CA ILE A 211 6.11 -1.18 -17.14
C ILE A 211 4.84 -0.35 -16.88
N GLU A 212 4.94 0.98 -16.87
CA GLU A 212 3.77 1.84 -16.64
C GLU A 212 2.69 1.61 -17.71
N ARG A 213 3.08 1.52 -18.99
CA ARG A 213 2.14 1.21 -20.07
C ARG A 213 1.44 -0.12 -19.85
N ALA A 214 2.20 -1.18 -19.54
CA ALA A 214 1.63 -2.51 -19.31
C ALA A 214 0.67 -2.54 -18.12
N LEU A 215 0.96 -1.81 -17.05
CA LEU A 215 0.07 -1.69 -15.90
C LEU A 215 -1.24 -0.98 -16.29
N ARG A 216 -1.18 0.12 -17.02
CA ARG A 216 -2.37 0.86 -17.51
C ARG A 216 -3.22 0.01 -18.44
N GLU A 217 -2.60 -0.67 -19.39
CA GLU A 217 -3.30 -1.56 -20.34
C GLU A 217 -4.00 -2.71 -19.61
N ARG A 218 -3.35 -3.27 -18.59
CA ARG A 218 -3.93 -4.34 -17.77
C ARG A 218 -5.14 -3.85 -16.99
N GLU A 219 -5.08 -2.68 -16.35
CA GLU A 219 -6.22 -2.10 -15.63
C GLU A 219 -7.40 -1.81 -16.56
N LEU A 220 -7.15 -1.20 -17.71
CA LEU A 220 -8.20 -0.92 -18.70
C LEU A 220 -8.86 -2.20 -19.19
N SER A 221 -8.06 -3.20 -19.55
CA SER A 221 -8.57 -4.50 -19.98
C SER A 221 -9.38 -5.22 -18.88
N TRP A 222 -8.96 -5.08 -17.62
CA TRP A 222 -9.70 -5.62 -16.48
C TRP A 222 -11.03 -4.87 -16.28
N ALA A 223 -11.02 -3.54 -16.34
CA ALA A 223 -12.21 -2.71 -16.18
C ALA A 223 -13.25 -2.98 -17.28
N GLU A 224 -12.81 -3.13 -18.54
CA GLU A 224 -13.68 -3.51 -19.65
C GLU A 224 -14.34 -4.88 -19.43
N ARG A 225 -13.55 -5.87 -19.01
CA ARG A 225 -14.08 -7.21 -18.68
C ARG A 225 -15.04 -7.17 -17.51
N ARG A 226 -14.77 -6.35 -16.49
CA ARG A 226 -15.65 -6.18 -15.34
C ARG A 226 -17.01 -5.63 -15.75
N VAL A 227 -17.05 -4.62 -16.61
CA VAL A 227 -18.33 -4.08 -17.13
C VAL A 227 -19.14 -5.14 -17.87
N VAL A 228 -18.48 -5.96 -18.70
CA VAL A 228 -19.16 -7.06 -19.41
C VAL A 228 -19.71 -8.09 -18.43
N PHE A 229 -18.90 -8.46 -17.41
CA PHE A 229 -19.28 -9.41 -16.38
C PHE A 229 -20.49 -8.92 -15.57
N ASP A 230 -20.46 -7.68 -15.09
CA ASP A 230 -21.56 -7.09 -14.32
C ASP A 230 -22.85 -7.00 -15.15
N ASN A 231 -22.74 -6.74 -16.46
CA ASN A 231 -23.90 -6.73 -17.35
C ASN A 231 -24.48 -8.14 -17.57
N LEU A 232 -23.64 -9.17 -17.67
CA LEU A 232 -24.10 -10.56 -17.76
C LEU A 232 -24.80 -11.01 -16.47
N GLU A 233 -24.26 -10.68 -15.32
CA GLU A 233 -24.85 -10.98 -14.01
C GLU A 233 -26.24 -10.34 -13.87
N LYS A 234 -26.35 -9.04 -14.18
CA LYS A 234 -27.64 -8.32 -14.20
C LYS A 234 -28.66 -8.94 -15.18
N ALA A 235 -28.19 -9.37 -16.35
CA ALA A 235 -29.04 -10.05 -17.32
C ALA A 235 -29.53 -11.40 -16.80
N GLU A 236 -28.66 -12.18 -16.15
CA GLU A 236 -29.04 -13.45 -15.52
C GLU A 236 -30.07 -13.25 -14.41
N GLU A 237 -29.85 -12.28 -13.51
CA GLU A 237 -30.81 -11.93 -12.45
C GLU A 237 -32.17 -11.53 -13.03
N SER A 238 -32.18 -10.70 -14.08
CA SER A 238 -33.42 -10.28 -14.75
C SER A 238 -34.17 -11.44 -15.39
N ILE A 239 -33.46 -12.39 -16.01
CA ILE A 239 -34.07 -13.60 -16.57
C ILE A 239 -34.65 -14.48 -15.46
N ARG A 240 -33.91 -14.69 -14.37
CA ARG A 240 -34.37 -15.47 -13.21
C ARG A 240 -35.64 -14.88 -12.61
N ALA A 241 -35.68 -13.55 -12.43
CA ALA A 241 -36.86 -12.88 -11.91
C ALA A 241 -38.10 -13.11 -12.81
N LYS A 242 -37.97 -12.90 -14.13
CA LYS A 242 -39.06 -13.11 -15.09
C LYS A 242 -39.54 -14.55 -15.14
N LEU A 243 -38.63 -15.52 -15.07
CA LEU A 243 -39.03 -16.94 -15.04
C LEU A 243 -39.74 -17.30 -13.75
N GLY A 244 -39.32 -16.70 -12.61
CA GLY A 244 -40.02 -16.82 -11.33
C GLY A 244 -41.43 -16.29 -11.38
N ASP A 245 -41.68 -15.14 -12.02
CA ASP A 245 -43.01 -14.56 -12.26
C ASP A 245 -43.91 -15.49 -13.10
N TRP A 246 -43.32 -16.29 -13.98
CA TRP A 246 -44.01 -17.26 -14.79
C TRP A 246 -44.14 -18.65 -14.14
N GLY A 247 -43.67 -18.84 -12.91
CA GLY A 247 -43.68 -20.10 -12.20
C GLY A 247 -42.75 -21.17 -12.77
N ILE A 248 -41.72 -20.78 -13.51
CA ILE A 248 -40.74 -21.69 -14.08
C ILE A 248 -39.57 -21.88 -13.10
N ASP A 249 -39.14 -23.16 -12.91
CA ASP A 249 -38.04 -23.49 -12.00
C ASP A 249 -36.73 -22.79 -12.45
N HIS A 250 -36.13 -22.03 -11.53
CA HIS A 250 -34.88 -21.31 -11.71
C HIS A 250 -33.69 -22.19 -12.11
N LYS A 251 -33.75 -23.49 -11.86
CA LYS A 251 -32.71 -24.47 -12.24
C LYS A 251 -32.52 -24.61 -13.77
N VAL A 252 -33.51 -24.15 -14.53
CA VAL A 252 -33.45 -24.19 -16.00
C VAL A 252 -32.66 -23.01 -16.57
N VAL A 253 -32.40 -21.96 -15.79
CA VAL A 253 -31.64 -20.79 -16.25
C VAL A 253 -30.15 -21.17 -16.33
N PRO A 254 -29.55 -21.02 -17.52
CA PRO A 254 -28.11 -21.21 -17.63
C PRO A 254 -27.37 -20.24 -16.70
N ASN A 255 -26.31 -20.72 -16.05
CA ASN A 255 -25.38 -19.83 -15.38
C ASN A 255 -24.57 -19.08 -16.45
N LEU A 256 -24.91 -17.81 -16.72
CA LEU A 256 -24.22 -16.97 -17.69
C LEU A 256 -22.83 -16.58 -17.21
N VAL A 257 -22.65 -16.58 -15.86
CA VAL A 257 -21.39 -16.27 -15.20
C VAL A 257 -20.89 -17.54 -14.51
N ALA A 258 -20.13 -18.36 -15.23
CA ALA A 258 -19.54 -19.55 -14.64
C ALA A 258 -18.55 -19.16 -13.52
N PRO A 259 -18.49 -19.90 -12.38
CA PRO A 259 -17.55 -19.63 -11.30
C PRO A 259 -16.09 -19.53 -11.76
N GLU A 260 -15.72 -20.33 -12.76
CA GLU A 260 -14.38 -20.30 -13.35
C GLU A 260 -14.08 -19.04 -14.19
N ARG A 261 -15.10 -18.22 -14.47
CA ARG A 261 -15.00 -16.96 -15.20
C ARG A 261 -15.14 -15.74 -14.32
N SER A 262 -15.24 -15.92 -13.00
CA SER A 262 -15.24 -14.78 -12.07
C SER A 262 -13.95 -13.98 -12.27
N LEU A 263 -14.08 -12.68 -12.41
CA LEU A 263 -12.91 -11.80 -12.42
C LEU A 263 -12.40 -11.67 -10.98
N PRO A 264 -11.07 -11.60 -10.79
CA PRO A 264 -10.52 -11.26 -9.48
C PRO A 264 -10.97 -9.86 -9.07
N ASP A 265 -11.09 -9.61 -7.77
CA ASP A 265 -11.40 -8.28 -7.24
C ASP A 265 -10.29 -7.27 -7.53
N ASP A 266 -9.06 -7.76 -7.65
CA ASP A 266 -7.86 -6.99 -8.00
C ASP A 266 -7.44 -7.29 -9.44
N PRO A 267 -7.25 -6.27 -10.32
CA PRO A 267 -6.78 -6.45 -11.69
C PRO A 267 -5.38 -7.07 -11.79
N TYR A 268 -4.61 -7.05 -10.70
CA TYR A 268 -3.25 -7.61 -10.62
C TYR A 268 -3.21 -9.00 -9.99
N GLU A 269 -4.34 -9.52 -9.50
CA GLU A 269 -4.40 -10.88 -8.98
C GLU A 269 -4.13 -11.89 -10.11
N VAL A 270 -3.18 -12.79 -9.88
CA VAL A 270 -2.84 -13.86 -10.81
C VAL A 270 -3.85 -14.98 -10.62
N VAL A 271 -4.78 -15.11 -11.56
CA VAL A 271 -5.66 -16.27 -11.61
C VAL A 271 -4.80 -17.48 -12.01
N PRO A 272 -4.73 -18.54 -11.20
CA PRO A 272 -4.04 -19.77 -11.59
C PRO A 272 -4.63 -20.30 -12.90
N ALA A 273 -3.76 -20.72 -13.82
CA ALA A 273 -4.15 -21.30 -15.09
C ALA A 273 -4.81 -22.66 -14.94
#